data_932783022d69a32f9dbb30882158732d
#
_entry.id   932783022d69a32f9dbb30882158732d
#
_cell.length_a   1.000
_cell.length_b   1.000
_cell.length_c   1.000
_cell.angle_alpha   90.00
_cell.angle_beta   90.00
_cell.angle_gamma   90.00
#
_symmetry.space_group_name_H-M   'P 1'
#
loop_
_entity.id
_entity.type
_entity.pdbx_description
1 polymer ?
#
loop_
_entity_poly.entity_id
_entity_poly.type
_entity_poly.pdbx_seq_one_letter_code
_entity_poly.pdbx_strand_id
1 'polypeptide(L)'
;LKFAAATIGGLSRRANNEPLDSMVYLITAALGYAALENAFFLFGPLQAGDIATSVVAGNFRFLGSTLVHVLSSATIGIFLAYAFCRPRTLKILSVTTGLLLATLLHTLYNILILNTDISFFAIFGGIWAGIVLVLVFFELVKRLNPYCR
;
A
#
# COMPACT_ATOMS: atom_id res chain seq x y z
N LEU A 1 7.96 -7.94 3.06
CA LEU A 1 7.50 -7.94 4.45
C LEU A 1 5.99 -7.71 4.55
N LYS A 2 5.39 -6.60 4.02
CA LYS A 2 3.96 -6.27 4.11
C LYS A 2 3.05 -7.39 3.59
N PHE A 3 3.36 -7.95 2.42
CA PHE A 3 2.60 -9.07 1.87
C PHE A 3 2.67 -10.32 2.75
N ALA A 4 3.84 -10.67 3.29
CA ALA A 4 4.01 -11.78 4.21
C ALA A 4 3.20 -11.57 5.50
N ALA A 5 3.24 -10.36 6.07
CA ALA A 5 2.45 -10.02 7.25
C ALA A 5 0.94 -10.13 6.99
N ALA A 6 0.45 -9.63 5.85
CA ALA A 6 -0.95 -9.77 5.45
C ALA A 6 -1.34 -11.25 5.24
N THR A 7 -0.44 -12.06 4.67
CA THR A 7 -0.68 -13.50 4.46
C THR A 7 -0.84 -14.24 5.79
N ILE A 8 0.07 -14.01 6.74
CA ILE A 8 0.01 -14.63 8.07
C ILE A 8 -1.18 -14.10 8.87
N GLY A 9 -1.47 -12.79 8.79
CA GLY A 9 -2.51 -12.13 9.57
C GLY A 9 -3.93 -12.42 9.10
N GLY A 10 -4.16 -12.55 7.80
CA GLY A 10 -5.51 -12.61 7.24
C GLY A 10 -5.68 -13.41 5.97
N LEU A 11 -4.85 -13.20 4.94
CA LEU A 11 -5.07 -13.77 3.60
C LEU A 11 -5.11 -15.31 3.56
N SER A 12 -4.37 -15.99 4.45
CA SER A 12 -4.36 -17.45 4.57
C SER A 12 -5.44 -18.01 5.50
N ARG A 13 -6.22 -17.15 6.14
CA ARG A 13 -7.22 -17.55 7.13
C ARG A 13 -8.61 -17.71 6.49
N ARG A 14 -9.49 -18.45 7.20
CA ARG A 14 -10.90 -18.61 6.81
C ARG A 14 -11.67 -17.28 6.80
N ALA A 15 -11.14 -16.26 7.48
CA ALA A 15 -11.69 -14.91 7.49
C ALA A 15 -11.55 -14.17 6.16
N ASN A 16 -10.65 -14.63 5.25
CA ASN A 16 -10.53 -14.12 3.88
C ASN A 16 -11.57 -14.85 3.01
N ASN A 17 -12.83 -14.49 3.14
CA ASN A 17 -13.98 -15.15 2.51
C ASN A 17 -14.64 -14.30 1.42
N GLU A 18 -14.24 -13.04 1.28
CA GLU A 18 -14.73 -12.12 0.26
C GLU A 18 -13.57 -11.50 -0.54
N PRO A 19 -13.77 -11.11 -1.82
CA PRO A 19 -12.75 -10.47 -2.62
C PRO A 19 -12.17 -9.21 -1.95
N LEU A 20 -13.01 -8.45 -1.25
CA LEU A 20 -12.66 -7.22 -0.57
C LEU A 20 -11.67 -7.42 0.58
N ASP A 21 -11.75 -8.55 1.28
CA ASP A 21 -10.88 -8.86 2.42
C ASP A 21 -9.40 -8.80 2.05
N SER A 22 -9.06 -9.24 0.83
CA SER A 22 -7.68 -9.17 0.35
C SER A 22 -7.13 -7.74 0.32
N MET A 23 -7.95 -6.76 -0.06
CA MET A 23 -7.56 -5.34 -0.03
C MET A 23 -7.43 -4.84 1.40
N VAL A 24 -8.41 -5.15 2.26
CA VAL A 24 -8.45 -4.69 3.66
C VAL A 24 -7.22 -5.20 4.42
N TYR A 25 -6.90 -6.50 4.34
CA TYR A 25 -5.74 -7.06 5.02
C TYR A 25 -4.42 -6.47 4.54
N LEU A 26 -4.27 -6.24 3.23
CA LEU A 26 -3.04 -5.66 2.68
C LEU A 26 -2.89 -4.19 3.04
N ILE A 27 -3.95 -3.41 3.03
CA ILE A 27 -3.94 -2.00 3.46
C ILE A 27 -3.64 -1.91 4.96
N THR A 28 -4.26 -2.75 5.80
CA THR A 28 -4.01 -2.78 7.24
C THR A 28 -2.55 -3.12 7.54
N ALA A 29 -1.99 -4.14 6.88
CA ALA A 29 -0.57 -4.48 7.02
C ALA A 29 0.34 -3.35 6.54
N ALA A 30 -0.06 -2.61 5.50
CA ALA A 30 0.69 -1.45 5.01
C ALA A 30 0.72 -0.30 6.01
N LEU A 31 -0.42 0.00 6.64
CA LEU A 31 -0.52 1.04 7.67
C LEU A 31 0.33 0.72 8.89
N GLY A 32 0.28 -0.53 9.38
CA GLY A 32 1.14 -0.98 10.48
C GLY A 32 2.63 -0.88 10.15
N TYR A 33 3.02 -1.28 8.94
CA TYR A 33 4.40 -1.17 8.47
C TYR A 33 4.84 0.30 8.35
N ALA A 34 3.99 1.16 7.76
CA ALA A 34 4.28 2.58 7.62
C ALA A 34 4.42 3.28 8.98
N ALA A 35 3.58 2.93 9.95
CA ALA A 35 3.67 3.46 11.31
C ALA A 35 5.02 3.12 11.95
N LEU A 36 5.45 1.86 11.83
CA LEU A 36 6.74 1.40 12.35
C LEU A 36 7.91 2.11 11.66
N GLU A 37 7.90 2.19 10.33
CA GLU A 37 8.95 2.87 9.56
C GLU A 37 9.04 4.35 9.91
N ASN A 38 7.89 5.03 10.05
CA ASN A 38 7.86 6.43 10.46
C ASN A 38 8.39 6.63 11.88
N ALA A 39 8.06 5.73 12.82
CA ALA A 39 8.60 5.78 14.17
C ALA A 39 10.14 5.66 14.18
N PHE A 40 10.70 4.70 13.44
CA PHE A 40 12.15 4.56 13.32
C PHE A 40 12.82 5.77 12.68
N PHE A 41 12.19 6.35 11.66
CA PHE A 41 12.74 7.53 10.98
C PHE A 41 12.80 8.75 11.91
N LEU A 42 11.80 8.93 12.77
CA LEU A 42 11.74 10.07 13.69
C LEU A 42 12.64 9.91 14.93
N PHE A 43 13.07 8.69 15.22
CA PHE A 43 13.84 8.39 16.41
C PHE A 43 15.17 9.17 16.48
N GLY A 44 15.91 9.26 15.37
CA GLY A 44 17.18 9.99 15.30
C GLY A 44 17.05 11.49 15.62
N PRO A 45 16.24 12.27 14.90
CA PRO A 45 16.01 13.68 15.20
C PRO A 45 15.48 13.94 16.60
N LEU A 46 14.58 13.09 17.11
CA LEU A 46 14.06 13.21 18.49
C LEU A 46 15.16 13.01 19.54
N GLN A 47 16.03 12.01 19.37
CA GLN A 47 17.19 11.82 20.25
C GLN A 47 18.16 13.00 20.24
N ALA A 48 18.31 13.66 19.09
CA ALA A 48 19.14 14.85 18.95
C ALA A 48 18.49 16.11 19.58
N GLY A 49 17.27 16.04 20.08
CA GLY A 49 16.51 17.16 20.64
C GLY A 49 15.95 18.13 19.58
N ASP A 50 16.03 17.79 18.30
CA ASP A 50 15.51 18.62 17.21
C ASP A 50 14.02 18.33 16.97
N ILE A 51 13.18 18.87 17.84
CA ILE A 51 11.73 18.69 17.80
C ILE A 51 11.13 19.33 16.52
N ALA A 52 11.63 20.49 16.11
CA ALA A 52 11.10 21.20 14.95
C ALA A 52 11.28 20.37 13.67
N THR A 53 12.49 19.87 13.41
CA THR A 53 12.75 18.97 12.26
C THR A 53 11.95 17.69 12.37
N SER A 54 11.79 17.12 13.56
CA SER A 54 11.00 15.90 13.79
C SER A 54 9.53 16.11 13.39
N VAL A 55 8.91 17.22 13.79
CA VAL A 55 7.51 17.53 13.47
C VAL A 55 7.32 17.75 11.96
N VAL A 56 8.19 18.55 11.34
CA VAL A 56 8.10 18.84 9.90
C VAL A 56 8.32 17.57 9.07
N ALA A 57 9.39 16.83 9.35
CA ALA A 57 9.68 15.58 8.65
C ALA A 57 8.58 14.52 8.85
N GLY A 58 8.03 14.44 10.08
CA GLY A 58 6.92 13.54 10.40
C GLY A 58 5.68 13.82 9.56
N ASN A 59 5.29 15.08 9.41
CA ASN A 59 4.13 15.46 8.59
C ASN A 59 4.32 15.09 7.10
N PHE A 60 5.47 15.42 6.52
CA PHE A 60 5.76 15.10 5.13
C PHE A 60 5.82 13.58 4.88
N ARG A 61 6.43 12.84 5.80
CA ARG A 61 6.47 11.38 5.69
C ARG A 61 5.09 10.75 5.87
N PHE A 62 4.28 11.25 6.78
CA PHE A 62 2.92 10.76 6.96
C PHE A 62 2.10 10.91 5.67
N LEU A 63 2.12 12.09 5.05
CA LEU A 63 1.36 12.35 3.84
C LEU A 63 1.93 11.63 2.59
N GLY A 64 3.25 11.55 2.46
CA GLY A 64 3.90 10.94 1.31
C GLY A 64 4.10 9.42 1.47
N SER A 65 5.00 9.03 2.35
CA SER A 65 5.41 7.63 2.53
C SER A 65 4.24 6.72 2.91
N THR A 66 3.39 7.12 3.88
CA THR A 66 2.25 6.30 4.31
C THR A 66 1.26 6.06 3.17
N LEU A 67 0.92 7.09 2.39
CA LEU A 67 0.01 6.96 1.27
C LEU A 67 0.57 6.04 0.16
N VAL A 68 1.89 6.10 -0.09
CA VAL A 68 2.54 5.20 -1.05
C VAL A 68 2.54 3.74 -0.56
N HIS A 69 2.71 3.51 0.74
CA HIS A 69 2.57 2.17 1.31
C HIS A 69 1.16 1.62 1.13
N VAL A 70 0.13 2.45 1.38
CA VAL A 70 -1.28 2.09 1.15
C VAL A 70 -1.54 1.82 -0.33
N LEU A 71 -1.13 2.74 -1.21
CA LEU A 71 -1.33 2.61 -2.66
C LEU A 71 -0.70 1.33 -3.22
N SER A 72 0.57 1.07 -2.87
CA SER A 72 1.29 -0.12 -3.32
C SER A 72 0.62 -1.41 -2.82
N SER A 73 0.18 -1.44 -1.56
CA SER A 73 -0.46 -2.64 -1.00
C SER A 73 -1.89 -2.82 -1.51
N ALA A 74 -2.64 -1.74 -1.70
CA ALA A 74 -3.95 -1.78 -2.32
C ALA A 74 -3.88 -2.32 -3.77
N THR A 75 -2.83 -1.97 -4.51
CA THR A 75 -2.59 -2.52 -5.85
C THR A 75 -2.53 -4.05 -5.83
N ILE A 76 -1.74 -4.65 -4.92
CA ILE A 76 -1.71 -6.11 -4.75
C ILE A 76 -3.10 -6.64 -4.40
N GLY A 77 -3.81 -5.95 -3.49
CA GLY A 77 -5.15 -6.33 -3.05
C GLY A 77 -6.17 -6.35 -4.19
N ILE A 78 -6.12 -5.39 -5.10
CA ILE A 78 -6.98 -5.32 -6.29
C ILE A 78 -6.74 -6.57 -7.17
N PHE A 79 -5.48 -6.90 -7.48
CA PHE A 79 -5.17 -8.09 -8.27
C PHE A 79 -5.64 -9.38 -7.61
N LEU A 80 -5.48 -9.51 -6.29
CA LEU A 80 -5.99 -10.66 -5.53
C LEU A 80 -7.51 -10.73 -5.52
N ALA A 81 -8.19 -9.59 -5.35
CA ALA A 81 -9.64 -9.52 -5.34
C ALA A 81 -10.24 -9.99 -6.68
N TYR A 82 -9.70 -9.55 -7.80
CA TYR A 82 -10.14 -9.99 -9.14
C TYR A 82 -9.79 -11.46 -9.44
N ALA A 83 -8.76 -12.00 -8.78
CA ALA A 83 -8.39 -13.41 -8.89
C ALA A 83 -9.03 -14.30 -7.83
N PHE A 84 -9.90 -13.77 -6.97
CA PHE A 84 -10.43 -14.45 -5.78
C PHE A 84 -11.04 -15.82 -6.11
N CYS A 85 -11.91 -15.88 -7.13
CA CYS A 85 -12.55 -17.11 -7.60
C CYS A 85 -11.83 -17.78 -8.79
N ARG A 86 -10.59 -17.40 -9.09
CA ARG A 86 -9.83 -17.97 -10.21
C ARG A 86 -8.99 -19.18 -9.78
N PRO A 87 -8.61 -20.06 -10.71
CA PRO A 87 -7.74 -21.19 -10.43
C PRO A 87 -6.38 -20.72 -9.90
N ARG A 88 -5.67 -21.63 -9.20
CA ARG A 88 -4.40 -21.35 -8.49
C ARG A 88 -3.35 -20.67 -9.38
N THR A 89 -3.25 -21.09 -10.63
CA THR A 89 -2.30 -20.51 -11.60
C THR A 89 -2.55 -19.02 -11.85
N LEU A 90 -3.81 -18.64 -12.06
CA LEU A 90 -4.20 -17.23 -12.23
C LEU A 90 -4.04 -16.43 -10.95
N LYS A 91 -4.27 -17.03 -9.78
CA LYS A 91 -4.00 -16.39 -8.49
C LYS A 91 -2.50 -16.09 -8.33
N ILE A 92 -1.62 -17.04 -8.65
CA ILE A 92 -0.18 -16.84 -8.59
C ILE A 92 0.24 -15.72 -9.57
N LEU A 93 -0.24 -15.75 -10.80
CA LEU A 93 0.05 -14.71 -11.78
C LEU A 93 -0.42 -13.33 -11.29
N SER A 94 -1.61 -13.24 -10.71
CA SER A 94 -2.13 -11.99 -10.15
C SER A 94 -1.29 -11.47 -8.98
N VAL A 95 -0.87 -12.35 -8.06
CA VAL A 95 0.02 -12.00 -6.96
C VAL A 95 1.36 -11.46 -7.48
N THR A 96 1.98 -12.17 -8.43
CA THR A 96 3.29 -11.76 -8.98
C THR A 96 3.17 -10.42 -9.72
N THR A 97 2.15 -10.23 -10.53
CA THR A 97 1.90 -8.95 -11.24
C THR A 97 1.64 -7.82 -10.25
N GLY A 98 0.78 -8.06 -9.25
CA GLY A 98 0.49 -7.10 -8.20
C GLY A 98 1.74 -6.70 -7.40
N LEU A 99 2.60 -7.67 -7.06
CA LEU A 99 3.86 -7.42 -6.35
C LEU A 99 4.84 -6.61 -7.20
N LEU A 100 4.98 -6.93 -8.50
CA LEU A 100 5.85 -6.19 -9.41
C LEU A 100 5.39 -4.74 -9.55
N LEU A 101 4.10 -4.51 -9.78
CA LEU A 101 3.55 -3.16 -9.87
C LEU A 101 3.67 -2.39 -8.56
N ALA A 102 3.39 -3.02 -7.43
CA ALA A 102 3.54 -2.40 -6.12
C ALA A 102 4.99 -2.00 -5.82
N THR A 103 5.94 -2.86 -6.19
CA THR A 103 7.38 -2.57 -6.06
C THR A 103 7.78 -1.41 -6.96
N LEU A 104 7.32 -1.42 -8.21
CA LEU A 104 7.59 -0.35 -9.18
C LEU A 104 7.04 1.00 -8.68
N LEU A 105 5.79 1.04 -8.23
CA LEU A 105 5.17 2.25 -7.67
C LEU A 105 5.96 2.80 -6.47
N HIS A 106 6.34 1.91 -5.56
CA HIS A 106 7.11 2.31 -4.37
C HIS A 106 8.51 2.81 -4.72
N THR A 107 9.21 2.11 -5.62
CA THR A 107 10.55 2.51 -6.09
C THR A 107 10.49 3.82 -6.86
N LEU A 108 9.50 3.98 -7.74
CA LEU A 108 9.30 5.22 -8.49
C LEU A 108 9.11 6.41 -7.55
N TYR A 109 8.27 6.27 -6.53
CA TYR A 109 8.11 7.31 -5.52
C TYR A 109 9.44 7.68 -4.84
N ASN A 110 10.22 6.68 -4.42
CA ASN A 110 11.51 6.92 -3.76
C ASN A 110 12.50 7.65 -4.67
N ILE A 111 12.52 7.33 -5.98
CA ILE A 111 13.36 8.03 -6.95
C ILE A 111 12.87 9.46 -7.16
N LEU A 112 11.55 9.65 -7.32
CA LEU A 112 10.97 10.97 -7.57
C LEU A 112 11.14 11.94 -6.38
N ILE A 113 10.98 11.45 -5.15
CA ILE A 113 11.10 12.30 -3.96
C ILE A 113 12.56 12.75 -3.70
N LEU A 114 13.55 12.01 -4.20
CA LEU A 114 14.96 12.36 -4.13
C LEU A 114 15.41 13.28 -5.25
N ASN A 115 14.61 13.43 -6.30
CA ASN A 115 14.92 14.28 -7.44
C ASN A 115 14.43 15.71 -7.19
N THR A 116 15.37 16.65 -7.01
CA THR A 116 15.09 18.05 -6.69
C THR A 116 14.47 18.84 -7.85
N ASP A 117 14.56 18.33 -9.08
CA ASP A 117 14.02 19.00 -10.28
C ASP A 117 12.52 18.78 -10.46
N ILE A 118 11.96 17.80 -9.76
CA ILE A 118 10.54 17.46 -9.85
C ILE A 118 9.76 18.21 -8.79
N SER A 119 8.72 18.91 -9.24
CA SER A 119 7.84 19.65 -8.33
C SER A 119 7.19 18.72 -7.30
N PHE A 120 7.28 19.07 -6.03
CA PHE A 120 6.60 18.43 -4.93
C PHE A 120 5.09 18.24 -5.21
N PHE A 121 4.42 19.25 -5.79
CA PHE A 121 3.01 19.17 -6.15
C PHE A 121 2.72 18.11 -7.22
N ALA A 122 3.63 17.85 -8.15
CA ALA A 122 3.46 16.81 -9.15
C ALA A 122 3.52 15.41 -8.52
N ILE A 123 4.45 15.19 -7.59
CA ILE A 123 4.58 13.92 -6.86
C ILE A 123 3.32 13.65 -6.04
N PHE A 124 2.89 14.64 -5.25
CA PHE A 124 1.69 14.52 -4.43
C PHE A 124 0.42 14.39 -5.25
N GLY A 125 0.30 15.13 -6.36
CA GLY A 125 -0.82 15.00 -7.29
C GLY A 125 -0.90 13.58 -7.87
N GLY A 126 0.22 12.97 -8.22
CA GLY A 126 0.29 11.58 -8.66
C GLY A 126 -0.18 10.59 -7.59
N ILE A 127 0.25 10.76 -6.35
CA ILE A 127 -0.20 9.92 -5.23
C ILE A 127 -1.72 10.04 -5.04
N TRP A 128 -2.25 11.25 -5.00
CA TRP A 128 -3.69 11.48 -4.84
C TRP A 128 -4.51 10.91 -6.00
N ALA A 129 -4.05 11.05 -7.23
CA ALA A 129 -4.67 10.40 -8.38
C ALA A 129 -4.68 8.87 -8.23
N GLY A 130 -3.58 8.28 -7.75
CA GLY A 130 -3.51 6.86 -7.43
C GLY A 130 -4.49 6.44 -6.34
N ILE A 131 -4.64 7.23 -5.27
CA ILE A 131 -5.61 6.96 -4.20
C ILE A 131 -7.05 7.00 -4.73
N VAL A 132 -7.38 8.00 -5.56
CA VAL A 132 -8.71 8.06 -6.21
C VAL A 132 -8.97 6.81 -7.05
N LEU A 133 -7.98 6.34 -7.83
CA LEU A 133 -8.10 5.09 -8.58
C LEU A 133 -8.32 3.89 -7.66
N VAL A 134 -7.59 3.80 -6.55
CA VAL A 134 -7.80 2.72 -5.56
C VAL A 134 -9.22 2.75 -5.00
N LEU A 135 -9.77 3.93 -4.69
CA LEU A 135 -11.16 4.07 -4.22
C LEU A 135 -12.17 3.62 -5.27
N VAL A 136 -11.95 3.96 -6.54
CA VAL A 136 -12.78 3.47 -7.65
C VAL A 136 -12.72 1.94 -7.73
N PHE A 137 -11.53 1.36 -7.70
CA PHE A 137 -11.38 -0.10 -7.72
C PHE A 137 -11.97 -0.76 -6.48
N PHE A 138 -11.89 -0.14 -5.32
CA PHE A 138 -12.52 -0.61 -4.09
C PHE A 138 -14.04 -0.74 -4.28
N GLU A 139 -14.70 0.29 -4.85
CA GLU A 139 -16.12 0.22 -5.17
C GLU A 139 -16.45 -0.83 -6.24
N LEU A 140 -15.59 -1.03 -7.23
CA LEU A 140 -15.77 -2.09 -8.24
C LEU A 140 -15.63 -3.48 -7.62
N VAL A 141 -14.65 -3.70 -6.73
CA VAL A 141 -14.43 -4.97 -6.02
C VAL A 141 -15.62 -5.33 -5.13
N LYS A 142 -16.26 -4.35 -4.48
CA LYS A 142 -17.49 -4.59 -3.69
C LYS A 142 -18.63 -5.19 -4.50
N ARG A 143 -18.64 -5.00 -5.82
CA ARG A 143 -19.64 -5.55 -6.73
C ARG A 143 -19.32 -6.96 -7.21
N LEU A 144 -18.13 -7.49 -6.90
CA LEU A 144 -17.76 -8.86 -7.24
C LEU A 144 -18.56 -9.86 -6.39
N ASN A 145 -18.94 -10.97 -7.02
CA ASN A 145 -19.64 -12.03 -6.31
C ASN A 145 -18.69 -12.70 -5.30
N PRO A 146 -19.03 -12.72 -4.00
CA PRO A 146 -18.19 -13.36 -2.98
C PRO A 146 -18.18 -14.88 -3.07
N TYR A 147 -19.22 -15.48 -3.70
CA TYR A 147 -19.35 -16.93 -3.82
C TYR A 147 -18.68 -17.43 -5.09
N CYS A 148 -17.61 -18.21 -4.93
CA CYS A 148 -17.00 -18.94 -6.04
C CYS A 148 -17.91 -20.09 -6.47
N ARG A 149 -18.47 -20.01 -7.67
CA ARG A 149 -19.22 -21.10 -8.31
C ARG A 149 -18.28 -22.05 -9.02
#